data_5254c84fc49c6ffea4225653136569a8
#
_entry.id   5254c84fc49c6ffea4225653136569a8
#
_cell.length_a   1.000
_cell.length_b   1.000
_cell.length_c   1.000
_cell.angle_alpha   90.00
_cell.angle_beta   90.00
_cell.angle_gamma   90.00
#
_symmetry.space_group_name_H-M   'P 1'
#
loop_
_entity.id
_entity.type
_entity.pdbx_description
1 polymer ?
#
loop_
_entity_poly.entity_id
_entity_poly.type
_entity_poly.pdbx_seq_one_letter_code
_entity_poly.pdbx_strand_id
1 'polypeptide(L)'
;RTLKNLGIQSVAVYSEADRDSLHVTLADEAVFIGDSPASQSYLNIEKILQVAKEAGAEAIHPGYGFLSENAEFCDLCESQGIVFLGPNSAQMRSFGLKHTARELAIQANVPLLPGSQLLADEAEALIEAKRIGYPVMLKSTAGGGGIGMRLVWNEAELKDAYTTVSYLAQANFKDAGLYLEKFVENARHIEVQIFGDGQGLVLALGERDCSVQRRNQKVIEE
;
A
#
# COMPACT_ATOMS: atom_id res chain seq x y z
N ARG A 1 13.55 12.09 -15.83
CA ARG A 1 14.40 13.29 -15.68
C ARG A 1 15.58 13.01 -14.75
N THR A 2 15.34 12.55 -13.51
CA THR A 2 16.40 12.27 -12.53
C THR A 2 17.40 11.22 -13.06
N LEU A 3 16.94 10.11 -13.61
CA LEU A 3 17.78 9.08 -14.19
C LEU A 3 18.69 9.66 -15.29
N LYS A 4 18.14 10.48 -16.18
CA LYS A 4 18.92 11.14 -17.24
C LYS A 4 19.99 12.08 -16.68
N ASN A 5 19.67 12.83 -15.60
CA ASN A 5 20.66 13.69 -14.94
C ASN A 5 21.79 12.90 -14.26
N LEU A 6 21.50 11.66 -13.86
CA LEU A 6 22.47 10.75 -13.26
C LEU A 6 23.21 9.88 -14.29
N GLY A 7 22.90 10.01 -15.58
CA GLY A 7 23.50 9.18 -16.64
C GLY A 7 23.02 7.72 -16.61
N ILE A 8 21.86 7.45 -16.00
CA ILE A 8 21.27 6.12 -15.92
C ILE A 8 20.24 5.98 -17.03
N GLN A 9 20.35 4.92 -17.81
CA GLN A 9 19.41 4.62 -18.89
C GLN A 9 18.05 4.18 -18.30
N SER A 10 16.99 4.53 -19.00
CA SER A 10 15.62 4.27 -18.59
C SER A 10 14.85 3.50 -19.66
N VAL A 11 14.22 2.40 -19.24
CA VAL A 11 13.28 1.62 -20.06
C VAL A 11 11.88 1.82 -19.50
N ALA A 12 11.01 2.45 -20.27
CA ALA A 12 9.62 2.63 -19.89
C ALA A 12 8.75 1.49 -20.43
N VAL A 13 7.89 0.93 -19.60
CA VAL A 13 6.86 -0.01 -20.06
C VAL A 13 5.53 0.73 -20.18
N TYR A 14 4.72 0.39 -21.18
CA TYR A 14 3.43 1.05 -21.40
C TYR A 14 2.36 0.13 -21.98
N SER A 15 1.12 0.37 -21.54
CA SER A 15 -0.07 -0.25 -22.11
C SER A 15 -0.56 0.52 -23.35
N GLU A 16 -1.52 -0.04 -24.08
CA GLU A 16 -2.14 0.64 -25.22
C GLU A 16 -2.67 2.03 -24.87
N ALA A 17 -3.28 2.19 -23.69
CA ALA A 17 -3.84 3.46 -23.24
C ALA A 17 -2.78 4.54 -22.99
N ASP A 18 -1.55 4.14 -22.71
CA ASP A 18 -0.46 5.04 -22.32
C ASP A 18 0.55 5.31 -23.44
N ARG A 19 0.28 4.85 -24.65
CA ARG A 19 1.17 4.95 -25.81
C ARG A 19 1.75 6.36 -26.03
N ASP A 20 0.93 7.39 -25.83
CA ASP A 20 1.31 8.79 -26.03
C ASP A 20 1.69 9.52 -24.74
N SER A 21 1.87 8.79 -23.65
CA SER A 21 2.22 9.35 -22.35
C SER A 21 3.66 9.86 -22.30
N LEU A 22 3.92 10.87 -21.46
CA LEU A 22 5.24 11.52 -21.36
C LEU A 22 6.36 10.56 -20.96
N HIS A 23 6.10 9.56 -20.15
CA HIS A 23 7.13 8.59 -19.75
C HIS A 23 7.64 7.76 -20.94
N VAL A 24 6.78 7.48 -21.92
CA VAL A 24 7.13 6.77 -23.15
C VAL A 24 8.08 7.61 -24.02
N THR A 25 7.77 8.91 -24.16
CA THR A 25 8.56 9.82 -24.99
C THR A 25 9.86 10.30 -24.33
N LEU A 26 9.94 10.29 -23.00
CA LEU A 26 11.07 10.78 -22.23
C LEU A 26 12.09 9.70 -21.86
N ALA A 27 11.72 8.43 -21.91
CA ALA A 27 12.62 7.31 -21.64
C ALA A 27 13.62 7.11 -22.79
N ASP A 28 14.74 6.48 -22.50
CA ASP A 28 15.73 6.12 -23.52
C ASP A 28 15.24 4.98 -24.40
N GLU A 29 14.45 4.07 -23.82
CA GLU A 29 13.73 2.99 -24.51
C GLU A 29 12.31 2.89 -23.96
N ALA A 30 11.35 2.47 -24.80
CA ALA A 30 9.98 2.23 -24.39
C ALA A 30 9.43 0.95 -25.00
N VAL A 31 8.83 0.08 -24.16
CA VAL A 31 8.36 -1.25 -24.57
C VAL A 31 6.88 -1.41 -24.27
N PHE A 32 6.13 -1.81 -25.31
CA PHE A 32 4.72 -2.15 -25.18
C PHE A 32 4.54 -3.47 -24.42
N ILE A 33 3.69 -3.47 -23.39
CA ILE A 33 3.49 -4.65 -22.54
C ILE A 33 2.08 -5.25 -22.62
N GLY A 34 1.17 -4.66 -23.35
CA GLY A 34 -0.17 -5.23 -23.53
C GLY A 34 -1.29 -4.21 -23.60
N ASP A 35 -2.51 -4.72 -23.65
CA ASP A 35 -3.73 -3.93 -23.77
C ASP A 35 -4.00 -3.02 -22.57
N SER A 36 -4.96 -2.11 -22.73
CA SER A 36 -5.29 -1.09 -21.72
C SER A 36 -5.68 -1.64 -20.32
N PRO A 37 -6.37 -2.78 -20.17
CA PRO A 37 -6.63 -3.33 -18.84
C PRO A 37 -5.34 -3.69 -18.11
N ALA A 38 -5.22 -3.28 -16.84
CA ALA A 38 -4.02 -3.51 -16.04
C ALA A 38 -3.66 -5.01 -15.91
N SER A 39 -4.66 -5.89 -15.87
CA SER A 39 -4.46 -7.35 -15.82
C SER A 39 -3.76 -7.91 -17.06
N GLN A 40 -3.82 -7.19 -18.18
CA GLN A 40 -3.20 -7.58 -19.45
C GLN A 40 -1.89 -6.83 -19.71
N SER A 41 -1.49 -5.95 -18.82
CA SER A 41 -0.30 -5.08 -18.95
C SER A 41 0.46 -4.94 -17.64
N TYR A 42 0.17 -3.94 -16.81
CA TYR A 42 0.94 -3.58 -15.61
C TYR A 42 0.85 -4.59 -14.46
N LEU A 43 -0.12 -5.51 -14.47
CA LEU A 43 -0.20 -6.63 -13.51
C LEU A 43 0.31 -7.96 -14.09
N ASN A 44 0.79 -7.98 -15.34
CA ASN A 44 1.36 -9.16 -15.97
C ASN A 44 2.85 -9.27 -15.59
N ILE A 45 3.11 -9.94 -14.47
CA ILE A 45 4.46 -10.15 -13.92
C ILE A 45 5.40 -10.77 -14.94
N GLU A 46 4.96 -11.84 -15.60
CA GLU A 46 5.78 -12.59 -16.58
C GLU A 46 6.23 -11.67 -17.72
N LYS A 47 5.31 -10.87 -18.26
CA LYS A 47 5.62 -9.94 -19.35
C LYS A 47 6.59 -8.85 -18.94
N ILE A 48 6.42 -8.28 -17.73
CA ILE A 48 7.32 -7.25 -17.22
C ILE A 48 8.73 -7.80 -17.02
N LEU A 49 8.85 -9.00 -16.42
CA LEU A 49 10.15 -9.65 -16.21
C LEU A 49 10.82 -10.04 -17.52
N GLN A 50 10.04 -10.50 -18.50
CA GLN A 50 10.55 -10.78 -19.85
C GLN A 50 11.16 -9.52 -20.46
N VAL A 51 10.43 -8.41 -20.45
CA VAL A 51 10.89 -7.12 -20.99
C VAL A 51 12.15 -6.64 -20.26
N ALA A 52 12.18 -6.74 -18.94
CA ALA A 52 13.34 -6.35 -18.15
C ALA A 52 14.60 -7.14 -18.55
N LYS A 53 14.47 -8.45 -18.78
CA LYS A 53 15.58 -9.30 -19.27
C LYS A 53 16.02 -8.95 -20.69
N GLU A 54 15.05 -8.78 -21.60
CA GLU A 54 15.34 -8.46 -22.99
C GLU A 54 16.04 -7.10 -23.15
N ALA A 55 15.64 -6.13 -22.33
CA ALA A 55 16.27 -4.81 -22.27
C ALA A 55 17.58 -4.76 -21.44
N GLY A 56 17.97 -5.86 -20.81
CA GLY A 56 19.14 -5.90 -19.93
C GLY A 56 19.03 -5.00 -18.71
N ALA A 57 17.81 -4.81 -18.19
CA ALA A 57 17.59 -3.96 -17.04
C ALA A 57 18.19 -4.57 -15.76
N GLU A 58 18.97 -3.78 -15.04
CA GLU A 58 19.60 -4.17 -13.77
C GLU A 58 18.67 -3.96 -12.58
N ALA A 59 17.70 -3.05 -12.70
CA ALA A 59 16.76 -2.72 -11.64
C ALA A 59 15.36 -2.39 -12.18
N ILE A 60 14.33 -2.62 -11.35
CA ILE A 60 12.96 -2.22 -11.63
C ILE A 60 12.48 -1.26 -10.56
N HIS A 61 12.01 -0.07 -10.98
CA HIS A 61 11.25 0.84 -10.13
C HIS A 61 9.76 0.57 -10.34
N PRO A 62 9.04 0.07 -9.32
CA PRO A 62 7.66 -0.40 -9.50
C PRO A 62 6.62 0.73 -9.60
N GLY A 63 7.01 1.98 -9.36
CA GLY A 63 6.08 3.11 -9.29
C GLY A 63 5.17 3.05 -8.09
N TYR A 64 3.92 3.47 -8.27
CA TYR A 64 2.85 3.46 -7.26
C TYR A 64 1.71 2.57 -7.71
N GLY A 65 1.12 1.80 -6.78
CA GLY A 65 0.06 0.87 -7.11
C GLY A 65 0.55 -0.34 -7.90
N PHE A 66 -0.36 -1.05 -8.56
CA PHE A 66 -0.08 -2.26 -9.33
C PHE A 66 0.80 -3.26 -8.56
N LEU A 67 2.04 -3.47 -9.00
CA LEU A 67 2.98 -4.43 -8.41
C LEU A 67 3.91 -3.83 -7.36
N SER A 68 3.76 -2.56 -7.01
CA SER A 68 4.67 -1.88 -6.06
C SER A 68 4.69 -2.47 -4.65
N GLU A 69 3.58 -3.10 -4.25
CA GLU A 69 3.43 -3.77 -2.94
C GLU A 69 3.27 -5.29 -3.10
N ASN A 70 3.66 -5.84 -4.25
CA ASN A 70 3.54 -7.27 -4.54
C ASN A 70 4.82 -8.01 -4.15
N ALA A 71 4.77 -8.75 -3.03
CA ALA A 71 5.91 -9.49 -2.51
C ALA A 71 6.38 -10.62 -3.44
N GLU A 72 5.48 -11.25 -4.20
CA GLU A 72 5.82 -12.28 -5.16
C GLU A 72 6.61 -11.70 -6.34
N PHE A 73 6.20 -10.54 -6.84
CA PHE A 73 6.93 -9.84 -7.89
C PHE A 73 8.33 -9.44 -7.43
N CYS A 74 8.48 -8.96 -6.18
CA CYS A 74 9.78 -8.66 -5.60
C CYS A 74 10.68 -9.91 -5.55
N ASP A 75 10.17 -11.05 -5.03
CA ASP A 75 10.91 -12.32 -5.00
C ASP A 75 11.34 -12.78 -6.40
N LEU A 76 10.45 -12.62 -7.39
CA LEU A 76 10.76 -13.00 -8.77
C LEU A 76 11.81 -12.09 -9.41
N CYS A 77 11.81 -10.79 -9.13
CA CYS A 77 12.88 -9.89 -9.57
C CYS A 77 14.22 -10.34 -9.00
N GLU A 78 14.29 -10.53 -7.68
CA GLU A 78 15.52 -10.93 -6.98
C GLU A 78 16.04 -12.29 -7.47
N SER A 79 15.15 -13.26 -7.69
CA SER A 79 15.52 -14.60 -8.20
C SER A 79 16.13 -14.57 -9.60
N GLN A 80 15.87 -13.50 -10.35
CA GLN A 80 16.40 -13.28 -11.70
C GLN A 80 17.59 -12.32 -11.74
N GLY A 81 18.09 -11.89 -10.57
CA GLY A 81 19.20 -10.96 -10.44
C GLY A 81 18.84 -9.50 -10.78
N ILE A 82 17.56 -9.16 -10.80
CA ILE A 82 17.05 -7.81 -11.03
C ILE A 82 16.79 -7.16 -9.68
N VAL A 83 17.37 -5.99 -9.43
CA VAL A 83 17.14 -5.25 -8.18
C VAL A 83 15.74 -4.65 -8.17
N PHE A 84 14.93 -5.00 -7.18
CA PHE A 84 13.66 -4.33 -6.94
C PHE A 84 13.91 -3.06 -6.11
N LEU A 85 13.56 -1.90 -6.66
CA LEU A 85 13.77 -0.60 -5.98
C LEU A 85 12.59 -0.33 -5.02
N GLY A 86 12.69 -0.89 -3.83
CA GLY A 86 11.67 -0.79 -2.79
C GLY A 86 12.01 -1.66 -1.57
N PRO A 87 11.04 -1.87 -0.67
CA PRO A 87 11.19 -2.83 0.42
C PRO A 87 11.35 -4.25 -0.13
N ASN A 88 12.05 -5.11 0.60
CA ASN A 88 12.13 -6.51 0.23
C ASN A 88 10.79 -7.24 0.49
N SER A 89 10.64 -8.44 -0.03
CA SER A 89 9.40 -9.20 0.06
C SER A 89 9.00 -9.55 1.50
N ALA A 90 9.97 -9.77 2.40
CA ALA A 90 9.69 -10.02 3.81
C ALA A 90 9.11 -8.77 4.49
N GLN A 91 9.66 -7.59 4.21
CA GLN A 91 9.12 -6.32 4.69
C GLN A 91 7.71 -6.08 4.14
N MET A 92 7.49 -6.32 2.84
CA MET A 92 6.15 -6.19 2.24
C MET A 92 5.13 -7.09 2.92
N ARG A 93 5.46 -8.34 3.20
CA ARG A 93 4.57 -9.28 3.93
C ARG A 93 4.31 -8.82 5.36
N SER A 94 5.34 -8.29 6.05
CA SER A 94 5.21 -7.81 7.43
C SER A 94 4.33 -6.57 7.54
N PHE A 95 4.42 -5.64 6.59
CA PHE A 95 3.66 -4.38 6.60
C PHE A 95 2.40 -4.40 5.73
N GLY A 96 2.21 -5.41 4.89
CA GLY A 96 1.04 -5.54 4.03
C GLY A 96 -0.27 -5.77 4.78
N LEU A 97 -0.21 -6.35 5.97
CA LEU A 97 -1.36 -6.54 6.86
C LEU A 97 -1.33 -5.50 7.97
N LYS A 98 -2.40 -4.73 8.10
CA LYS A 98 -2.48 -3.60 9.06
C LYS A 98 -2.31 -4.02 10.52
N HIS A 99 -2.79 -5.21 10.90
CA HIS A 99 -2.63 -5.72 12.26
C HIS A 99 -1.17 -6.08 12.55
N THR A 100 -0.47 -6.74 11.63
CA THR A 100 0.96 -7.07 11.78
C THR A 100 1.82 -5.82 11.85
N ALA A 101 1.57 -4.84 10.98
CA ALA A 101 2.25 -3.55 11.02
C ALA A 101 2.04 -2.84 12.38
N ARG A 102 0.83 -2.94 12.94
CA ARG A 102 0.49 -2.37 14.24
C ARG A 102 1.22 -3.08 15.38
N GLU A 103 1.32 -4.40 15.35
CA GLU A 103 2.10 -5.18 16.33
C GLU A 103 3.58 -4.82 16.31
N LEU A 104 4.17 -4.69 15.12
CA LEU A 104 5.56 -4.25 14.95
C LEU A 104 5.78 -2.84 15.50
N ALA A 105 4.84 -1.93 15.28
CA ALA A 105 4.89 -0.57 15.81
C ALA A 105 4.84 -0.57 17.35
N ILE A 106 4.01 -1.41 17.97
CA ILE A 106 3.97 -1.59 19.43
C ILE A 106 5.31 -2.08 19.96
N GLN A 107 5.89 -3.11 19.33
CA GLN A 107 7.20 -3.66 19.71
C GLN A 107 8.32 -2.64 19.59
N ALA A 108 8.24 -1.77 18.59
CA ALA A 108 9.19 -0.69 18.37
C ALA A 108 8.91 0.57 19.20
N ASN A 109 7.92 0.57 20.10
CA ASN A 109 7.48 1.71 20.89
C ASN A 109 7.08 2.94 20.06
N VAL A 110 6.57 2.72 18.85
CA VAL A 110 6.01 3.77 18.02
C VAL A 110 4.64 4.17 18.59
N PRO A 111 4.36 5.45 18.82
CA PRO A 111 3.05 5.90 19.28
C PRO A 111 1.95 5.50 18.30
N LEU A 112 0.89 4.90 18.83
CA LEU A 112 -0.27 4.47 18.06
C LEU A 112 -1.55 5.08 18.62
N LEU A 113 -2.52 5.30 17.76
CA LEU A 113 -3.89 5.55 18.20
C LEU A 113 -4.44 4.32 18.94
N PRO A 114 -5.27 4.54 19.99
CA PRO A 114 -5.97 3.45 20.65
C PRO A 114 -6.72 2.58 19.61
N GLY A 115 -6.59 1.28 19.72
CA GLY A 115 -7.23 0.34 18.82
C GLY A 115 -7.36 -1.03 19.46
N SER A 116 -8.07 -1.95 18.77
CA SER A 116 -8.21 -3.34 19.19
C SER A 116 -7.19 -4.24 18.46
N GLN A 117 -7.07 -5.47 18.94
CA GLN A 117 -6.61 -6.60 18.17
C GLN A 117 -7.68 -7.04 17.17
N LEU A 118 -7.44 -8.14 16.45
CA LEU A 118 -8.47 -8.75 15.61
C LEU A 118 -9.68 -9.13 16.47
N LEU A 119 -10.84 -8.74 16.00
CA LEU A 119 -12.10 -9.01 16.68
C LEU A 119 -12.60 -10.41 16.34
N ALA A 120 -12.90 -11.18 17.36
CA ALA A 120 -13.46 -12.51 17.17
C ALA A 120 -14.95 -12.43 16.73
N ASP A 121 -15.70 -11.47 17.29
CA ASP A 121 -17.13 -11.31 17.02
C ASP A 121 -17.63 -9.88 17.30
N GLU A 122 -18.92 -9.65 17.08
CA GLU A 122 -19.59 -8.37 17.36
C GLU A 122 -19.58 -8.03 18.85
N ALA A 123 -19.68 -9.01 19.74
CA ALA A 123 -19.70 -8.77 21.18
C ALA A 123 -18.36 -8.20 21.66
N GLU A 124 -17.26 -8.75 21.18
CA GLU A 124 -15.93 -8.21 21.43
C GLU A 124 -15.77 -6.81 20.84
N ALA A 125 -16.30 -6.58 19.62
CA ALA A 125 -16.27 -5.25 19.00
C ALA A 125 -16.95 -4.19 19.89
N LEU A 126 -18.07 -4.52 20.52
CA LEU A 126 -18.77 -3.61 21.42
C LEU A 126 -17.98 -3.31 22.70
N ILE A 127 -17.31 -4.30 23.26
CA ILE A 127 -16.45 -4.15 24.44
C ILE A 127 -15.26 -3.24 24.10
N GLU A 128 -14.56 -3.54 23.00
CA GLU A 128 -13.41 -2.79 22.56
C GLU A 128 -13.76 -1.36 22.16
N ALA A 129 -14.88 -1.12 21.50
CA ALA A 129 -15.34 0.23 21.17
C ALA A 129 -15.62 1.07 22.43
N LYS A 130 -16.17 0.47 23.49
CA LYS A 130 -16.34 1.16 24.80
C LYS A 130 -14.98 1.47 25.45
N ARG A 131 -14.02 0.56 25.36
CA ARG A 131 -12.67 0.77 25.91
C ARG A 131 -11.93 1.89 25.17
N ILE A 132 -12.01 1.91 23.81
CA ILE A 132 -11.36 2.91 22.96
C ILE A 132 -12.05 4.28 23.07
N GLY A 133 -13.37 4.27 23.22
CA GLY A 133 -14.22 5.46 23.23
C GLY A 133 -14.63 5.94 21.84
N TYR A 134 -15.92 6.13 21.62
CA TYR A 134 -16.45 6.63 20.34
C TYR A 134 -15.98 8.08 20.06
N PRO A 135 -15.89 8.52 18.78
CA PRO A 135 -16.09 7.72 17.59
C PRO A 135 -14.93 6.76 17.31
N VAL A 136 -15.25 5.63 16.67
CA VAL A 136 -14.27 4.62 16.25
C VAL A 136 -14.41 4.31 14.77
N MET A 137 -13.32 3.86 14.17
CA MET A 137 -13.30 3.36 12.80
C MET A 137 -13.23 1.82 12.82
N LEU A 138 -14.25 1.16 12.31
CA LEU A 138 -14.22 -0.28 12.06
C LEU A 138 -13.53 -0.52 10.71
N LYS A 139 -12.52 -1.38 10.69
CA LYS A 139 -11.68 -1.63 9.52
C LYS A 139 -11.51 -3.12 9.25
N SER A 140 -11.48 -3.49 7.98
CA SER A 140 -10.97 -4.78 7.53
C SER A 140 -9.44 -4.77 7.51
N THR A 141 -8.80 -5.88 7.86
CA THR A 141 -7.34 -6.07 7.79
C THR A 141 -6.82 -6.06 6.37
N ALA A 142 -7.62 -6.53 5.43
CA ALA A 142 -7.32 -6.49 4.01
C ALA A 142 -8.06 -5.33 3.35
N GLY A 143 -7.47 -4.76 2.29
CA GLY A 143 -8.05 -3.67 1.51
C GLY A 143 -7.40 -2.32 1.76
N GLY A 144 -7.50 -1.46 0.75
CA GLY A 144 -6.99 -0.09 0.71
C GLY A 144 -8.03 0.87 0.14
N GLY A 145 -7.71 2.18 0.11
CA GLY A 145 -8.56 3.18 -0.54
C GLY A 145 -9.93 3.42 0.11
N GLY A 146 -10.13 2.98 1.37
CA GLY A 146 -11.40 3.18 2.09
C GLY A 146 -12.42 2.04 1.93
N ILE A 147 -12.13 1.01 1.16
CA ILE A 147 -12.99 -0.17 1.03
C ILE A 147 -12.86 -1.01 2.32
N GLY A 148 -14.00 -1.41 2.91
CA GLY A 148 -14.01 -2.18 4.15
C GLY A 148 -13.72 -1.35 5.40
N MET A 149 -14.00 -0.03 5.39
CA MET A 149 -13.92 0.85 6.55
C MET A 149 -15.26 1.55 6.80
N ARG A 150 -15.64 1.70 8.08
CA ARG A 150 -16.82 2.45 8.47
C ARG A 150 -16.61 3.24 9.76
N LEU A 151 -16.88 4.52 9.70
CA LEU A 151 -16.92 5.40 10.87
C LEU A 151 -18.18 5.13 11.68
N VAL A 152 -18.03 5.04 13.00
CA VAL A 152 -19.08 4.63 13.93
C VAL A 152 -19.05 5.57 15.14
N TRP A 153 -20.21 6.15 15.46
CA TRP A 153 -20.36 7.13 16.52
C TRP A 153 -20.96 6.57 17.80
N ASN A 154 -21.59 5.42 17.74
CA ASN A 154 -22.27 4.81 18.88
C ASN A 154 -22.45 3.29 18.70
N GLU A 155 -22.96 2.64 19.76
CA GLU A 155 -23.15 1.19 19.80
C GLU A 155 -24.14 0.66 18.74
N ALA A 156 -25.21 1.39 18.47
CA ALA A 156 -26.21 0.96 17.49
C ALA A 156 -25.61 0.94 16.06
N GLU A 157 -24.88 2.00 15.72
CA GLU A 157 -24.17 2.07 14.42
C GLU A 157 -23.09 0.99 14.30
N LEU A 158 -22.43 0.60 15.42
CA LEU A 158 -21.39 -0.42 15.37
C LEU A 158 -21.97 -1.79 15.00
N LYS A 159 -23.13 -2.17 15.53
CA LYS A 159 -23.80 -3.43 15.18
C LYS A 159 -24.12 -3.52 13.70
N ASP A 160 -24.72 -2.45 13.15
CA ASP A 160 -25.03 -2.38 11.72
C ASP A 160 -23.75 -2.40 10.85
N ALA A 161 -22.72 -1.66 11.29
CA ALA A 161 -21.46 -1.58 10.61
C ALA A 161 -20.72 -2.93 10.60
N TYR A 162 -20.72 -3.65 11.74
CA TYR A 162 -20.03 -4.94 11.88
C TYR A 162 -20.52 -5.95 10.86
N THR A 163 -21.85 -6.12 10.76
CA THR A 163 -22.48 -7.02 9.78
C THR A 163 -22.09 -6.64 8.35
N THR A 164 -22.22 -5.35 8.02
CA THR A 164 -21.95 -4.86 6.65
C THR A 164 -20.48 -5.00 6.26
N VAL A 165 -19.55 -4.59 7.15
CA VAL A 165 -18.11 -4.62 6.88
C VAL A 165 -17.60 -6.06 6.86
N SER A 166 -18.11 -6.93 7.73
CA SER A 166 -17.79 -8.36 7.72
C SER A 166 -18.17 -9.02 6.40
N TYR A 167 -19.37 -8.75 5.91
CA TYR A 167 -19.83 -9.26 4.61
C TYR A 167 -18.95 -8.76 3.44
N LEU A 168 -18.67 -7.46 3.40
CA LEU A 168 -17.82 -6.87 2.36
C LEU A 168 -16.39 -7.41 2.41
N ALA A 169 -15.85 -7.62 3.61
CA ALA A 169 -14.53 -8.18 3.82
C ALA A 169 -14.44 -9.61 3.28
N GLN A 170 -15.40 -10.46 3.59
CA GLN A 170 -15.49 -11.84 3.09
C GLN A 170 -15.71 -11.91 1.57
N ALA A 171 -16.53 -11.02 1.03
CA ALA A 171 -16.83 -10.99 -0.41
C ALA A 171 -15.65 -10.56 -1.27
N ASN A 172 -14.82 -9.64 -0.77
CA ASN A 172 -13.71 -9.05 -1.55
C ASN A 172 -12.34 -9.63 -1.20
N PHE A 173 -12.17 -10.13 0.04
CA PHE A 173 -10.88 -10.56 0.58
C PHE A 173 -11.09 -11.87 1.35
N LYS A 174 -10.74 -12.99 0.78
CA LYS A 174 -11.04 -14.35 1.28
C LYS A 174 -10.73 -14.61 2.76
N ASP A 175 -9.93 -13.78 3.40
CA ASP A 175 -9.46 -13.96 4.78
C ASP A 175 -9.20 -12.61 5.45
N ALA A 176 -10.26 -11.81 5.61
CA ALA A 176 -10.17 -10.49 6.20
C ALA A 176 -10.77 -10.47 7.61
N GLY A 177 -9.91 -10.34 8.62
CA GLY A 177 -10.31 -10.00 9.98
C GLY A 177 -10.79 -8.55 10.09
N LEU A 178 -11.50 -8.24 11.18
CA LEU A 178 -11.92 -6.88 11.51
C LEU A 178 -11.19 -6.39 12.76
N TYR A 179 -10.98 -5.08 12.88
CA TYR A 179 -10.42 -4.43 14.04
C TYR A 179 -10.95 -3.00 14.18
N LEU A 180 -10.82 -2.42 15.36
CA LEU A 180 -11.23 -1.04 15.66
C LEU A 180 -10.02 -0.14 15.89
N GLU A 181 -10.14 1.11 15.45
CA GLU A 181 -9.21 2.19 15.82
C GLU A 181 -9.99 3.43 16.25
N LYS A 182 -9.40 4.19 17.18
CA LYS A 182 -9.92 5.51 17.52
C LYS A 182 -9.97 6.38 16.27
N PHE A 183 -11.13 6.99 16.01
CA PHE A 183 -11.22 8.03 15.00
C PHE A 183 -10.85 9.39 15.60
N VAL A 184 -9.97 10.11 14.94
CA VAL A 184 -9.55 11.45 15.32
C VAL A 184 -10.18 12.44 14.36
N GLU A 185 -11.04 13.30 14.91
CA GLU A 185 -11.65 14.37 14.16
C GLU A 185 -10.64 15.51 13.90
N ASN A 186 -10.75 16.17 12.77
CA ASN A 186 -9.89 17.29 12.38
C ASN A 186 -8.38 16.96 12.41
N ALA A 187 -8.01 15.72 12.10
CA ALA A 187 -6.63 15.28 12.05
C ALA A 187 -5.90 15.86 10.83
N ARG A 188 -4.61 16.16 11.01
CA ARG A 188 -3.67 16.31 9.91
C ARG A 188 -3.04 14.96 9.59
N HIS A 189 -2.83 14.68 8.30
CA HIS A 189 -2.10 13.49 7.87
C HIS A 189 -0.63 13.87 7.66
N ILE A 190 0.20 13.53 8.62
CA ILE A 190 1.65 13.75 8.55
C ILE A 190 2.34 12.40 8.40
N GLU A 191 3.26 12.30 7.47
CA GLU A 191 4.10 11.12 7.29
C GLU A 191 5.57 11.46 7.28
N VAL A 192 6.42 10.48 7.58
CA VAL A 192 7.88 10.62 7.53
C VAL A 192 8.42 9.64 6.49
N GLN A 193 9.17 10.17 5.52
CA GLN A 193 9.83 9.32 4.54
C GLN A 193 11.01 8.61 5.16
N ILE A 194 11.00 7.29 5.10
CA ILE A 194 12.10 6.43 5.54
C ILE A 194 12.77 5.82 4.33
N PHE A 195 14.10 5.77 4.35
CA PHE A 195 14.91 5.14 3.32
C PHE A 195 15.99 4.28 3.97
N GLY A 196 16.13 3.03 3.54
CA GLY A 196 17.14 2.09 4.03
C GLY A 196 18.05 1.60 2.91
N ASP A 197 19.32 1.32 3.23
CA ASP A 197 20.30 0.79 2.30
C ASP A 197 20.37 -0.74 2.24
N GLY A 198 19.54 -1.42 3.06
CA GLY A 198 19.55 -2.87 3.19
C GLY A 198 20.76 -3.43 3.98
N GLN A 199 21.64 -2.58 4.49
CA GLN A 199 22.86 -2.96 5.24
C GLN A 199 22.84 -2.46 6.71
N GLY A 200 21.72 -1.90 7.13
CA GLY A 200 21.49 -1.44 8.50
C GLY A 200 21.44 0.08 8.67
N LEU A 201 21.78 0.85 7.66
CA LEU A 201 21.57 2.31 7.67
C LEU A 201 20.10 2.60 7.32
N VAL A 202 19.46 3.40 8.17
CA VAL A 202 18.10 3.90 7.92
C VAL A 202 18.09 5.41 8.11
N LEU A 203 17.56 6.12 7.13
CA LEU A 203 17.45 7.57 7.12
C LEU A 203 15.98 7.99 7.21
N ALA A 204 15.69 8.99 8.05
CA ALA A 204 14.44 9.74 8.02
C ALA A 204 14.67 11.02 7.21
N LEU A 205 13.93 11.19 6.13
CA LEU A 205 14.13 12.30 5.18
C LEU A 205 13.25 13.52 5.46
N GLY A 206 12.56 13.53 6.59
CA GLY A 206 11.67 14.60 7.01
C GLY A 206 10.19 14.28 6.84
N GLU A 207 9.37 15.19 7.32
CA GLU A 207 7.91 15.08 7.33
C GLU A 207 7.32 15.60 6.03
N ARG A 208 6.19 15.02 5.64
CA ARG A 208 5.29 15.56 4.61
C ARG A 208 3.89 15.71 5.17
N ASP A 209 3.26 16.84 4.90
CA ASP A 209 1.82 17.03 5.17
C ASP A 209 1.01 16.54 3.96
N CYS A 210 0.25 15.49 4.16
CA CYS A 210 -0.58 14.86 3.14
C CYS A 210 -2.08 15.03 3.44
N SER A 211 -2.45 16.10 4.14
CA SER A 211 -3.84 16.32 4.59
C SER A 211 -4.79 16.69 3.46
N VAL A 212 -4.28 17.22 2.34
CA VAL A 212 -5.10 17.54 1.16
C VAL A 212 -5.38 16.27 0.37
N GLN A 213 -6.55 15.69 0.61
CA GLN A 213 -6.96 14.41 0.05
C GLN A 213 -8.30 14.49 -0.66
N ARG A 214 -8.49 13.66 -1.68
CA ARG A 214 -9.78 13.43 -2.33
C ARG A 214 -10.17 11.97 -2.15
N ARG A 215 -11.22 11.69 -1.37
CA ARG A 215 -11.69 10.33 -1.08
C ARG A 215 -10.57 9.41 -0.59
N ASN A 216 -9.79 9.86 0.41
CA ASN A 216 -8.63 9.18 0.98
C ASN A 216 -7.43 9.00 0.02
N GLN A 217 -7.44 9.67 -1.11
CA GLN A 217 -6.29 9.73 -2.02
C GLN A 217 -5.55 11.05 -1.81
N LYS A 218 -4.26 10.99 -1.56
CA LYS A 218 -3.38 12.16 -1.43
C LYS A 218 -3.34 12.90 -2.77
N VAL A 219 -3.50 14.23 -2.72
CA VAL A 219 -3.50 15.10 -3.90
C VAL A 219 -2.32 16.06 -3.87
N ILE A 220 -2.02 16.61 -2.71
CA ILE A 220 -0.88 17.49 -2.47
C ILE A 220 -0.12 16.94 -1.28
N GLU A 221 1.19 16.88 -1.41
CA GLU A 221 2.14 16.48 -0.38
C GLU A 221 3.21 17.58 -0.25
N GLU A 222 3.38 18.16 0.93
CA GLU A 222 4.29 19.28 1.21
C GLU A 222 5.27 18.95 2.31
#